data_a48f39cd08eaa5cdf7f12e2e14a2b110
#
_entry.id   a48f39cd08eaa5cdf7f12e2e14a2b110
#
_cell.length_a   1.000
_cell.length_b   1.000
_cell.length_c   1.000
_cell.angle_alpha   90.00
_cell.angle_beta   90.00
_cell.angle_gamma   90.00
#
_symmetry.space_group_name_H-M   'P 1'
#
loop_
_entity.id
_entity.type
_entity.pdbx_description
1 polymer ?
#
loop_
_entity_poly.entity_id
_entity_poly.type
_entity_poly.pdbx_seq_one_letter_code
_entity_poly.pdbx_strand_id
1 'polypeptide(L)'
;MTGPLLPHVPHDMATFGWPSSNPLRLAASNLAFPRSRISSRSKTATESPDWQGASGCLTLYYGHTDAEDMMLTRRQALVRSAAGAMMGGRASFARASQPATPVDFEIPANACDCHTHIFGEPDKFPFWPGRSYTPESALPEEMSALHRALHMARVVIVTPSVYGTDNLATLYGIEARGANARGIAVIDETTPERNLDAMAMAGVRGIRLNLATAGQTDPAVGRQRFRAMADRVKRRGWHIQMYTSLAVVSGIKDLVRDSPVPVVFDHFGGAQAALGLEQPGFADLLELVRSGRTYVKISGAYRSSSRAPDYADAAPLARALIAANADRIVWGTDWPHPNSNTPAGRAPTEVTPLLQIDDGRLLNQLAVWAHDPAIRKKILVDNPAQLYGF
;
A
#
# COMPACT_ATOMS: atom_id res chain seq x y z
N MET A 1 -64.28 -7.52 -5.88
CA MET A 1 -63.57 -6.28 -5.60
C MET A 1 -62.07 -6.55 -5.88
N THR A 2 -61.62 -6.04 -6.99
CA THR A 2 -60.33 -6.31 -7.59
C THR A 2 -59.29 -5.37 -7.02
N GLY A 3 -58.20 -5.91 -6.43
CA GLY A 3 -57.03 -5.14 -6.00
C GLY A 3 -56.00 -5.07 -7.15
N PRO A 4 -55.19 -3.99 -7.21
CA PRO A 4 -54.33 -3.74 -8.38
C PRO A 4 -53.05 -4.57 -8.36
N LEU A 5 -52.73 -5.10 -9.53
CA LEU A 5 -51.49 -5.79 -9.89
C LEU A 5 -50.31 -4.81 -9.87
N LEU A 6 -49.24 -5.16 -9.16
CA LEU A 6 -47.94 -4.49 -9.26
C LEU A 6 -47.22 -4.91 -10.55
N PRO A 7 -46.46 -4.00 -11.19
CA PRO A 7 -45.75 -4.31 -12.44
C PRO A 7 -44.53 -5.17 -12.19
N HIS A 8 -44.36 -6.19 -13.02
CA HIS A 8 -43.18 -7.01 -13.18
C HIS A 8 -41.98 -6.15 -13.59
N VAL A 9 -40.91 -6.17 -12.82
CA VAL A 9 -39.60 -5.66 -13.22
C VAL A 9 -38.82 -6.81 -13.86
N PRO A 10 -38.29 -6.66 -15.08
CA PRO A 10 -37.46 -7.69 -15.70
C PRO A 10 -36.12 -7.77 -14.96
N HIS A 11 -35.74 -8.98 -14.55
CA HIS A 11 -34.39 -9.31 -14.13
C HIS A 11 -33.46 -9.33 -15.35
N ASP A 12 -32.86 -8.19 -15.67
CA ASP A 12 -31.68 -8.18 -16.52
C ASP A 12 -30.45 -8.35 -15.62
N MET A 13 -29.90 -9.56 -15.62
CA MET A 13 -28.60 -9.85 -15.07
C MET A 13 -27.53 -9.23 -15.97
N ALA A 14 -27.22 -7.96 -15.74
CA ALA A 14 -26.01 -7.37 -16.27
C ALA A 14 -24.81 -8.03 -15.56
N THR A 15 -24.28 -9.06 -16.18
CA THR A 15 -22.94 -9.58 -15.93
C THR A 15 -21.94 -8.45 -16.13
N PHE A 16 -21.48 -7.83 -15.04
CA PHE A 16 -20.30 -6.97 -15.07
C PHE A 16 -19.09 -7.85 -15.37
N GLY A 17 -18.90 -8.13 -16.66
CA GLY A 17 -17.68 -8.69 -17.19
C GLY A 17 -16.57 -7.63 -17.10
N TRP A 18 -15.50 -7.93 -16.38
CA TRP A 18 -14.23 -7.23 -16.50
C TRP A 18 -13.76 -7.39 -17.96
N PRO A 19 -13.39 -6.31 -18.66
CA PRO A 19 -12.87 -6.47 -20.00
C PRO A 19 -11.56 -7.25 -19.97
N SER A 20 -11.59 -8.44 -20.53
CA SER A 20 -10.46 -9.33 -20.74
C SER A 20 -9.66 -8.87 -21.95
N SER A 21 -8.98 -7.73 -21.87
CA SER A 21 -7.93 -7.42 -22.84
C SER A 21 -7.24 -6.11 -22.52
N ASN A 22 -6.15 -6.21 -21.78
CA ASN A 22 -5.06 -5.29 -22.00
C ASN A 22 -3.76 -6.12 -21.97
N PRO A 23 -3.10 -6.32 -23.15
CA PRO A 23 -1.80 -6.95 -23.14
C PRO A 23 -0.85 -5.99 -22.44
N LEU A 24 -0.32 -6.43 -21.30
CA LEU A 24 0.81 -5.79 -20.63
C LEU A 24 1.92 -5.55 -21.67
N ARG A 25 2.02 -4.38 -22.21
CA ARG A 25 3.24 -3.90 -22.84
C ARG A 25 4.24 -3.65 -21.73
N LEU A 26 4.88 -4.72 -21.28
CA LEU A 26 6.20 -4.64 -20.70
C LEU A 26 7.11 -4.11 -21.83
N ALA A 27 7.33 -2.81 -21.85
CA ALA A 27 8.49 -2.27 -22.53
C ALA A 27 9.68 -2.89 -21.82
N ALA A 28 10.24 -3.94 -22.43
CA ALA A 28 11.52 -4.49 -22.04
C ALA A 28 12.56 -3.43 -22.36
N SER A 29 12.79 -2.50 -21.44
CA SER A 29 14.05 -1.77 -21.39
C SER A 29 15.09 -2.79 -20.97
N ASN A 30 16.02 -3.10 -21.88
CA ASN A 30 17.15 -3.99 -21.71
C ASN A 30 17.96 -3.59 -20.47
N LEU A 31 17.71 -4.21 -19.35
CA LEU A 31 18.63 -4.29 -18.24
C LEU A 31 19.33 -5.64 -18.33
N ALA A 32 20.43 -5.66 -19.07
CA ALA A 32 21.36 -6.77 -19.11
C ALA A 32 22.13 -6.82 -17.79
N PHE A 33 21.78 -7.75 -16.91
CA PHE A 33 22.62 -8.12 -15.78
C PHE A 33 23.74 -9.07 -16.25
N PRO A 34 25.02 -8.85 -15.89
CA PRO A 34 26.10 -9.77 -16.24
C PRO A 34 25.95 -11.09 -15.47
N ARG A 35 25.84 -12.18 -16.19
CA ARG A 35 25.93 -13.54 -15.64
C ARG A 35 27.37 -13.82 -15.25
N SER A 36 27.72 -13.88 -13.99
CA SER A 36 28.95 -14.48 -13.51
C SER A 36 28.84 -16.01 -13.58
N ARG A 37 29.58 -16.63 -14.49
CA ARG A 37 29.81 -18.08 -14.49
C ARG A 37 30.82 -18.39 -13.40
N ILE A 38 30.39 -19.12 -12.37
CA ILE A 38 31.30 -19.78 -11.45
C ILE A 38 31.64 -21.15 -12.08
N SER A 39 32.85 -21.28 -12.58
CA SER A 39 33.47 -22.56 -12.95
C SER A 39 34.30 -23.04 -11.77
N SER A 40 33.90 -24.17 -11.21
CA SER A 40 34.67 -24.91 -10.23
C SER A 40 35.89 -25.58 -10.88
N ARG A 41 37.12 -25.25 -10.44
CA ARG A 41 38.28 -26.16 -10.48
C ARG A 41 39.14 -25.91 -9.26
N SER A 42 39.21 -26.95 -8.45
CA SER A 42 40.20 -27.16 -7.40
C SER A 42 41.59 -27.27 -7.96
N LYS A 43 42.59 -26.63 -7.34
CA LYS A 43 43.90 -27.23 -7.07
C LYS A 43 44.68 -26.43 -6.01
N THR A 44 45.27 -27.19 -5.19
CA THR A 44 46.13 -26.97 -4.03
C THR A 44 47.46 -26.24 -4.31
N ALA A 45 47.92 -25.60 -3.26
CA ALA A 45 49.29 -25.51 -2.75
C ALA A 45 49.99 -24.12 -2.81
N THR A 46 50.25 -23.62 -1.63
CA THR A 46 51.48 -23.13 -1.01
C THR A 46 52.26 -21.93 -1.61
N GLU A 47 52.64 -21.09 -0.64
CA GLU A 47 53.77 -20.17 -0.58
C GLU A 47 53.51 -18.70 -0.91
N SER A 48 53.55 -17.88 0.12
CA SER A 48 54.00 -16.49 0.06
C SER A 48 55.53 -16.43 -0.05
N PRO A 49 56.16 -15.38 -0.58
CA PRO A 49 56.30 -14.15 0.17
C PRO A 49 56.40 -12.83 -0.65
N ASP A 50 56.34 -11.75 0.09
CA ASP A 50 57.02 -10.44 -0.07
C ASP A 50 56.60 -9.39 -1.12
N TRP A 51 56.20 -8.35 -0.56
CA TRP A 51 56.23 -6.91 -0.82
C TRP A 51 57.26 -6.36 -1.80
N GLN A 52 56.82 -5.54 -2.76
CA GLN A 52 57.24 -4.13 -2.94
C GLN A 52 56.65 -3.52 -4.23
N GLY A 53 56.05 -2.40 -4.06
CA GLY A 53 55.79 -1.22 -4.83
C GLY A 53 55.97 -1.21 -6.37
N ALA A 54 54.87 -0.79 -7.04
CA ALA A 54 54.99 0.12 -8.18
C ALA A 54 53.61 0.66 -8.59
N SER A 55 53.51 1.99 -8.60
CA SER A 55 52.43 2.74 -9.23
C SER A 55 52.33 2.40 -10.72
N GLY A 56 51.22 1.81 -11.14
CA GLY A 56 50.92 1.54 -12.54
C GLY A 56 49.59 2.19 -12.92
N CYS A 57 49.69 3.28 -13.67
CA CYS A 57 48.59 3.98 -14.32
C CYS A 57 47.90 3.04 -15.31
N LEU A 58 46.65 2.64 -15.05
CA LEU A 58 45.83 1.91 -16.04
C LEU A 58 45.09 2.94 -16.91
N THR A 59 45.60 3.18 -18.09
CA THR A 59 44.95 3.92 -19.17
C THR A 59 43.91 3.01 -19.83
N LEU A 60 42.64 3.27 -19.57
CA LEU A 60 41.56 2.67 -20.34
C LEU A 60 41.35 3.44 -21.63
N TYR A 61 41.59 2.76 -22.76
CA TYR A 61 41.24 3.24 -24.10
C TYR A 61 39.71 3.32 -24.22
N TYR A 62 39.16 4.52 -24.31
CA TYR A 62 37.86 4.79 -24.89
C TYR A 62 38.06 5.30 -26.32
N GLY A 63 37.36 4.62 -27.24
CA GLY A 63 37.31 4.97 -28.63
C GLY A 63 36.75 6.38 -28.85
N HIS A 64 37.35 7.09 -29.78
CA HIS A 64 36.94 8.39 -30.26
C HIS A 64 35.50 8.38 -30.75
N THR A 65 34.65 9.20 -30.15
CA THR A 65 33.57 9.90 -30.82
C THR A 65 33.81 11.40 -30.61
N ASP A 66 33.69 12.14 -31.70
CA ASP A 66 34.03 13.53 -31.83
C ASP A 66 33.50 14.41 -30.70
N ALA A 67 34.36 14.96 -29.89
CA ALA A 67 34.12 16.02 -28.93
C ALA A 67 34.52 17.35 -29.54
N GLU A 68 33.82 17.76 -30.57
CA GLU A 68 33.79 19.17 -30.96
C GLU A 68 32.52 19.82 -30.39
N ASP A 69 32.73 20.96 -29.75
CA ASP A 69 31.76 21.94 -29.33
C ASP A 69 30.86 21.61 -28.08
N MET A 70 31.42 21.89 -26.92
CA MET A 70 30.64 22.64 -25.90
C MET A 70 31.56 23.24 -24.81
N MET A 71 32.53 24.06 -25.18
CA MET A 71 33.05 25.02 -24.22
C MET A 71 32.11 26.22 -24.13
N LEU A 72 31.24 26.21 -23.14
CA LEU A 72 30.44 27.37 -22.78
C LEU A 72 31.37 28.51 -22.40
N THR A 73 31.27 29.65 -23.10
CA THR A 73 32.01 30.87 -22.72
C THR A 73 31.60 31.28 -21.29
N ARG A 74 32.51 31.91 -20.54
CA ARG A 74 32.21 32.44 -19.18
C ARG A 74 30.89 33.24 -19.12
N ARG A 75 30.56 33.94 -20.22
CA ARG A 75 29.33 34.72 -20.35
C ARG A 75 28.07 33.82 -20.45
N GLN A 76 28.16 32.68 -21.19
CA GLN A 76 27.10 31.70 -21.31
C GLN A 76 26.89 30.90 -20.02
N ALA A 77 27.96 30.61 -19.28
CA ALA A 77 27.90 30.00 -17.98
C ALA A 77 27.21 30.94 -16.94
N LEU A 78 27.54 32.24 -16.96
CA LEU A 78 26.93 33.26 -16.11
C LEU A 78 25.44 33.48 -16.47
N VAL A 79 25.08 33.49 -17.76
CA VAL A 79 23.67 33.63 -18.18
C VAL A 79 22.87 32.39 -17.81
N ARG A 80 23.44 31.18 -17.91
CA ARG A 80 22.76 29.95 -17.45
C ARG A 80 22.66 29.87 -15.92
N SER A 81 23.66 30.37 -15.18
CA SER A 81 23.61 30.48 -13.73
C SER A 81 22.59 31.52 -13.28
N ALA A 82 22.45 32.66 -13.99
CA ALA A 82 21.44 33.66 -13.71
C ALA A 82 20.01 33.19 -14.10
N ALA A 83 19.87 32.44 -15.20
CA ALA A 83 18.57 31.82 -15.57
C ALA A 83 18.18 30.65 -14.64
N GLY A 84 19.17 29.92 -14.11
CA GLY A 84 18.94 28.89 -13.08
C GLY A 84 18.56 29.49 -11.73
N ALA A 85 19.00 30.69 -11.39
CA ALA A 85 18.65 31.41 -10.16
C ALA A 85 17.28 32.08 -10.23
N MET A 86 16.75 32.33 -11.44
CA MET A 86 15.38 32.85 -11.63
C MET A 86 14.33 31.77 -11.89
N MET A 87 14.71 30.52 -12.06
CA MET A 87 13.80 29.40 -11.77
C MET A 87 13.69 29.33 -10.26
N GLY A 88 12.96 30.30 -9.68
CA GLY A 88 12.54 30.22 -8.30
C GLY A 88 12.03 28.84 -8.06
N GLY A 89 12.66 28.15 -7.10
CA GLY A 89 12.18 26.85 -6.65
C GLY A 89 10.70 27.01 -6.42
N ARG A 90 9.87 26.48 -7.32
CA ARG A 90 8.53 26.13 -6.95
C ARG A 90 8.74 25.16 -5.82
N ALA A 91 8.65 25.64 -4.58
CA ALA A 91 8.39 24.78 -3.47
C ALA A 91 7.22 23.94 -3.96
N SER A 92 7.48 22.69 -4.27
CA SER A 92 6.43 21.73 -4.58
C SER A 92 5.70 21.61 -3.25
N PHE A 93 4.67 22.41 -3.07
CA PHE A 93 3.80 22.22 -1.93
C PHE A 93 3.28 20.80 -2.06
N ALA A 94 3.59 19.99 -1.07
CA ALA A 94 3.07 18.65 -1.00
C ALA A 94 1.54 18.74 -1.14
N ARG A 95 0.99 18.04 -2.12
CA ARG A 95 -0.47 18.00 -2.33
C ARG A 95 -1.11 17.12 -1.28
N ALA A 96 -0.42 16.05 -0.88
CA ALA A 96 -0.81 15.17 0.21
C ALA A 96 -0.45 15.80 1.56
N SER A 97 -1.33 15.63 2.56
CA SER A 97 -1.12 16.17 3.90
C SER A 97 0.18 15.65 4.51
N GLN A 98 0.82 16.50 5.30
CA GLN A 98 2.00 16.18 6.10
C GLN A 98 1.68 16.40 7.59
N PRO A 99 2.31 15.67 8.52
CA PRO A 99 2.03 15.81 9.95
C PRO A 99 2.32 17.25 10.44
N ALA A 100 1.33 17.87 11.05
CA ALA A 100 1.46 19.17 11.71
C ALA A 100 1.71 19.00 13.22
N THR A 101 1.18 17.93 13.82
CA THR A 101 1.35 17.60 15.24
C THR A 101 2.58 16.70 15.43
N PRO A 102 3.52 17.06 16.29
CA PRO A 102 4.63 16.17 16.65
C PRO A 102 4.12 14.88 17.30
N VAL A 103 4.86 13.79 17.10
CA VAL A 103 4.61 12.53 17.83
C VAL A 103 5.00 12.72 19.29
N ASP A 104 4.14 12.33 20.22
CA ASP A 104 4.24 12.59 21.66
C ASP A 104 4.70 11.37 22.49
N PHE A 105 5.07 10.28 21.85
CA PHE A 105 5.63 9.09 22.46
C PHE A 105 6.83 8.54 21.67
N GLU A 106 7.66 7.73 22.33
CA GLU A 106 8.81 7.10 21.67
C GLU A 106 8.35 6.07 20.62
N ILE A 107 8.73 6.29 19.36
CA ILE A 107 8.49 5.34 18.26
C ILE A 107 9.60 4.29 18.27
N PRO A 108 9.26 3.00 18.42
CA PRO A 108 10.25 1.95 18.44
C PRO A 108 10.99 1.83 17.09
N ALA A 109 12.29 1.50 17.16
CA ALA A 109 13.08 1.28 15.96
C ALA A 109 12.42 0.22 15.05
N ASN A 110 12.49 0.42 13.72
CA ASN A 110 11.84 -0.43 12.71
C ASN A 110 10.30 -0.37 12.72
N ALA A 111 9.70 0.66 13.29
CA ALA A 111 8.26 0.88 13.17
C ALA A 111 7.81 0.93 11.70
N CYS A 112 6.63 0.38 11.45
CA CYS A 112 6.05 0.20 10.13
C CYS A 112 4.69 0.89 10.02
N ASP A 113 4.54 1.71 8.99
CA ASP A 113 3.23 2.14 8.50
C ASP A 113 2.68 1.05 7.58
N CYS A 114 1.64 0.35 8.02
CA CYS A 114 1.12 -0.83 7.33
C CYS A 114 0.02 -0.54 6.30
N HIS A 115 -0.26 0.75 6.03
CA HIS A 115 -1.27 1.10 5.02
C HIS A 115 -1.02 2.47 4.42
N THR A 116 -0.44 2.49 3.24
CA THR A 116 -0.26 3.70 2.42
C THR A 116 -0.60 3.42 0.97
N HIS A 117 -0.75 4.48 0.17
CA HIS A 117 -0.94 4.39 -1.27
C HIS A 117 0.02 5.33 -2.00
N ILE A 118 0.37 4.98 -3.24
CA ILE A 118 1.02 5.89 -4.19
C ILE A 118 0.03 6.20 -5.31
N PHE A 119 -0.15 7.49 -5.57
CA PHE A 119 -0.84 8.00 -6.75
C PHE A 119 0.20 8.68 -7.63
N GLY A 120 0.71 7.94 -8.62
CA GLY A 120 1.72 8.44 -9.54
C GLY A 120 1.17 9.50 -10.49
N GLU A 121 2.07 10.16 -11.22
CA GLU A 121 1.66 11.10 -12.27
C GLU A 121 0.84 10.36 -13.34
N PRO A 122 -0.37 10.86 -13.72
CA PRO A 122 -1.28 10.11 -14.60
C PRO A 122 -0.70 9.76 -15.97
N ASP A 123 0.23 10.55 -16.49
CA ASP A 123 0.89 10.29 -17.77
C ASP A 123 1.78 9.04 -17.73
N LYS A 124 2.31 8.69 -16.56
CA LYS A 124 3.16 7.52 -16.31
C LYS A 124 2.37 6.34 -15.74
N PHE A 125 1.37 6.65 -14.92
CA PHE A 125 0.54 5.69 -14.21
C PHE A 125 -0.95 5.99 -14.49
N PRO A 126 -1.46 5.59 -15.67
CA PRO A 126 -2.83 5.91 -16.05
C PRO A 126 -3.85 5.22 -15.13
N PHE A 127 -4.86 5.97 -14.76
CA PHE A 127 -5.94 5.43 -13.94
C PHE A 127 -6.83 4.47 -14.74
N TRP A 128 -7.32 3.45 -14.07
CA TRP A 128 -8.28 2.52 -14.64
C TRP A 128 -9.59 3.23 -15.05
N PRO A 129 -10.10 2.99 -16.28
CA PRO A 129 -11.32 3.65 -16.75
C PRO A 129 -12.56 3.40 -15.89
N GLY A 130 -12.65 2.24 -15.24
CA GLY A 130 -13.78 1.86 -14.37
C GLY A 130 -13.65 2.32 -12.90
N ARG A 131 -12.75 3.27 -12.61
CA ARG A 131 -12.59 3.81 -11.26
C ARG A 131 -13.81 4.62 -10.80
N SER A 132 -14.06 4.66 -9.50
CA SER A 132 -15.16 5.43 -8.89
C SER A 132 -14.77 6.87 -8.51
N TYR A 133 -13.47 7.19 -8.46
CA TYR A 133 -12.94 8.52 -8.17
C TYR A 133 -11.56 8.71 -8.82
N THR A 134 -11.11 9.96 -8.94
CA THR A 134 -9.78 10.34 -9.44
C THR A 134 -9.07 11.18 -8.38
N PRO A 135 -8.03 10.67 -7.70
CA PRO A 135 -7.29 11.44 -6.70
C PRO A 135 -6.27 12.38 -7.35
N GLU A 136 -5.78 13.34 -6.59
CA GLU A 136 -4.53 14.05 -6.88
C GLU A 136 -3.34 13.08 -6.79
N SER A 137 -2.22 13.43 -7.43
CA SER A 137 -0.96 12.69 -7.30
C SER A 137 -0.40 12.79 -5.87
N ALA A 138 0.19 11.69 -5.41
CA ALA A 138 0.90 11.60 -4.13
C ALA A 138 2.09 10.66 -4.29
N LEU A 139 3.29 11.22 -4.26
CA LEU A 139 4.51 10.59 -4.74
C LEU A 139 5.34 9.96 -3.60
N PRO A 140 6.26 9.03 -3.90
CA PRO A 140 7.10 8.39 -2.89
C PRO A 140 7.95 9.37 -2.06
N GLU A 141 8.33 10.52 -2.61
CA GLU A 141 9.09 11.56 -1.92
C GLU A 141 8.26 12.21 -0.81
N GLU A 142 6.97 12.47 -1.06
CA GLU A 142 6.02 13.02 -0.09
C GLU A 142 5.74 12.00 1.02
N MET A 143 5.53 10.72 0.66
CA MET A 143 5.42 9.62 1.62
C MET A 143 6.68 9.48 2.47
N SER A 144 7.86 9.68 1.88
CA SER A 144 9.13 9.63 2.62
C SER A 144 9.29 10.81 3.58
N ALA A 145 8.76 11.99 3.25
CA ALA A 145 8.71 13.15 4.15
C ALA A 145 7.79 12.89 5.34
N LEU A 146 6.59 12.35 5.10
CA LEU A 146 5.66 11.88 6.13
C LEU A 146 6.35 10.92 7.12
N HIS A 147 6.97 9.85 6.58
CA HIS A 147 7.58 8.82 7.42
C HIS A 147 8.76 9.32 8.23
N ARG A 148 9.53 10.29 7.72
CA ARG A 148 10.57 10.96 8.53
C ARG A 148 9.97 11.70 9.70
N ALA A 149 8.89 12.45 9.49
CA ALA A 149 8.20 13.19 10.54
C ALA A 149 7.55 12.27 11.59
N LEU A 150 7.07 11.09 11.18
CA LEU A 150 6.47 10.09 12.07
C LEU A 150 7.47 9.07 12.63
N HIS A 151 8.75 9.17 12.30
CA HIS A 151 9.81 8.21 12.67
C HIS A 151 9.53 6.76 12.23
N MET A 152 8.81 6.57 11.08
CA MET A 152 8.52 5.27 10.51
C MET A 152 9.65 4.80 9.60
N ALA A 153 10.27 3.67 9.95
CA ALA A 153 11.36 3.07 9.17
C ALA A 153 10.85 2.23 8.00
N ARG A 154 9.73 1.55 8.18
CA ARG A 154 9.15 0.58 7.22
C ARG A 154 7.79 1.03 6.73
N VAL A 155 7.39 0.50 5.57
CA VAL A 155 6.09 0.82 4.96
C VAL A 155 5.50 -0.36 4.20
N VAL A 156 4.17 -0.44 4.21
CA VAL A 156 3.40 -1.32 3.32
C VAL A 156 2.55 -0.48 2.39
N ILE A 157 2.84 -0.56 1.10
CA ILE A 157 2.17 0.19 0.04
C ILE A 157 1.10 -0.70 -0.58
N VAL A 158 -0.13 -0.23 -0.53
CA VAL A 158 -1.32 -0.97 -0.98
C VAL A 158 -1.80 -0.40 -2.31
N THR A 159 -2.03 -1.24 -3.30
CA THR A 159 -2.59 -0.80 -4.58
C THR A 159 -3.99 -0.22 -4.38
N PRO A 160 -4.21 1.07 -4.69
CA PRO A 160 -5.53 1.69 -4.58
C PRO A 160 -6.45 1.29 -5.73
N SER A 161 -7.78 1.35 -5.51
CA SER A 161 -8.80 0.89 -6.46
C SER A 161 -8.78 1.62 -7.80
N VAL A 162 -8.26 2.84 -7.84
CA VAL A 162 -8.21 3.67 -9.05
C VAL A 162 -7.31 3.10 -10.16
N TYR A 163 -6.46 2.13 -9.85
CA TYR A 163 -5.61 1.44 -10.82
C TYR A 163 -6.16 0.06 -11.26
N GLY A 164 -7.30 -0.38 -10.70
CA GLY A 164 -7.82 -1.72 -10.99
C GLY A 164 -6.79 -2.79 -10.62
N THR A 165 -6.37 -3.59 -11.60
CA THR A 165 -5.34 -4.64 -11.46
C THR A 165 -3.94 -4.20 -11.89
N ASP A 166 -3.75 -2.93 -12.23
CA ASP A 166 -2.42 -2.37 -12.51
C ASP A 166 -1.72 -2.01 -11.19
N ASN A 167 -0.60 -2.66 -10.92
CA ASN A 167 0.17 -2.51 -9.69
C ASN A 167 1.43 -1.64 -9.87
N LEU A 168 1.63 -1.02 -11.04
CA LEU A 168 2.88 -0.31 -11.36
C LEU A 168 3.18 0.84 -10.40
N ALA A 169 2.18 1.63 -10.00
CA ALA A 169 2.38 2.72 -9.04
C ALA A 169 2.81 2.19 -7.65
N THR A 170 2.27 1.04 -7.24
CA THR A 170 2.68 0.36 -5.99
C THR A 170 4.11 -0.15 -6.08
N LEU A 171 4.49 -0.79 -7.20
CA LEU A 171 5.86 -1.28 -7.44
C LEU A 171 6.86 -0.13 -7.50
N TYR A 172 6.51 0.99 -8.13
CA TYR A 172 7.30 2.22 -8.12
C TYR A 172 7.56 2.74 -6.69
N GLY A 173 6.54 2.74 -5.84
CA GLY A 173 6.70 3.12 -4.44
C GLY A 173 7.60 2.15 -3.65
N ILE A 174 7.51 0.85 -3.91
CA ILE A 174 8.39 -0.16 -3.29
C ILE A 174 9.84 0.06 -3.72
N GLU A 175 10.09 0.27 -5.02
CA GLU A 175 11.42 0.52 -5.56
C GLU A 175 12.05 1.77 -4.91
N ALA A 176 11.29 2.87 -4.82
CA ALA A 176 11.75 4.12 -4.24
C ALA A 176 12.12 4.00 -2.74
N ARG A 177 11.49 3.08 -1.98
CA ARG A 177 11.74 2.82 -0.55
C ARG A 177 12.71 1.67 -0.30
N GLY A 178 12.98 0.85 -1.31
CA GLY A 178 13.92 -0.26 -1.24
C GLY A 178 13.53 -1.35 -0.23
N ALA A 179 14.52 -1.89 0.48
CA ALA A 179 14.35 -3.03 1.40
C ALA A 179 13.33 -2.78 2.54
N ASN A 180 13.05 -1.52 2.85
CA ASN A 180 12.12 -1.11 3.91
C ASN A 180 10.65 -1.01 3.45
N ALA A 181 10.35 -1.44 2.24
CA ALA A 181 8.98 -1.47 1.72
C ALA A 181 8.49 -2.87 1.39
N ARG A 182 7.18 -3.05 1.54
CA ARG A 182 6.44 -4.20 1.03
C ARG A 182 5.20 -3.72 0.29
N GLY A 183 4.64 -4.58 -0.57
CA GLY A 183 3.46 -4.24 -1.35
C GLY A 183 2.30 -5.20 -1.13
N ILE A 184 1.10 -4.67 -1.35
CA ILE A 184 -0.14 -5.43 -1.47
C ILE A 184 -0.73 -5.14 -2.84
N ALA A 185 -0.79 -6.17 -3.68
CA ALA A 185 -1.26 -6.07 -5.06
C ALA A 185 -2.78 -6.25 -5.17
N VAL A 186 -3.35 -5.77 -6.26
CA VAL A 186 -4.69 -6.17 -6.72
C VAL A 186 -4.51 -7.07 -7.94
N ILE A 187 -5.11 -8.23 -7.91
CA ILE A 187 -5.05 -9.22 -9.01
C ILE A 187 -6.46 -9.72 -9.34
N ASP A 188 -6.60 -10.33 -10.49
CA ASP A 188 -7.79 -11.08 -10.91
C ASP A 188 -7.44 -12.54 -11.21
N GLU A 189 -8.45 -13.30 -11.65
CA GLU A 189 -8.30 -14.72 -11.99
C GLU A 189 -7.41 -14.93 -13.22
N THR A 190 -7.27 -13.92 -14.08
CA THR A 190 -6.51 -13.98 -15.33
C THR A 190 -5.05 -13.55 -15.16
N THR A 191 -4.68 -12.95 -14.03
CA THR A 191 -3.31 -12.49 -13.77
C THR A 191 -2.32 -13.65 -13.88
N PRO A 192 -1.35 -13.62 -14.81
CA PRO A 192 -0.43 -14.72 -15.02
C PRO A 192 0.47 -15.04 -13.82
N GLU A 193 0.76 -16.30 -13.57
CA GLU A 193 1.64 -16.72 -12.45
C GLU A 193 3.02 -16.06 -12.51
N ARG A 194 3.62 -15.88 -13.72
CA ARG A 194 4.88 -15.14 -13.89
C ARG A 194 4.83 -13.71 -13.37
N ASN A 195 3.66 -13.06 -13.44
CA ASN A 195 3.49 -11.69 -12.91
C ASN A 195 3.44 -11.72 -11.38
N LEU A 196 2.78 -12.75 -10.79
CA LEU A 196 2.78 -12.94 -9.34
C LEU A 196 4.20 -13.21 -8.83
N ASP A 197 5.00 -14.01 -9.56
CA ASP A 197 6.40 -14.26 -9.19
C ASP A 197 7.27 -13.00 -9.27
N ALA A 198 7.10 -12.19 -10.32
CA ALA A 198 7.80 -10.93 -10.47
C ALA A 198 7.43 -9.95 -9.33
N MET A 199 6.14 -9.85 -8.98
CA MET A 199 5.68 -9.04 -7.86
C MET A 199 6.23 -9.54 -6.52
N ALA A 200 6.32 -10.86 -6.30
CA ALA A 200 6.91 -11.44 -5.10
C ALA A 200 8.39 -11.06 -4.93
N MET A 201 9.15 -11.12 -6.03
CA MET A 201 10.54 -10.67 -6.06
C MET A 201 10.69 -9.18 -5.79
N ALA A 202 9.75 -8.37 -6.28
CA ALA A 202 9.71 -6.93 -6.04
C ALA A 202 9.28 -6.53 -4.62
N GLY A 203 8.86 -7.49 -3.78
CA GLY A 203 8.50 -7.20 -2.38
C GLY A 203 7.00 -7.24 -2.07
N VAL A 204 6.15 -7.67 -2.99
CA VAL A 204 4.72 -7.92 -2.70
C VAL A 204 4.58 -9.11 -1.76
N ARG A 205 3.69 -9.00 -0.76
CA ARG A 205 3.46 -10.01 0.28
C ARG A 205 1.99 -10.38 0.49
N GLY A 206 1.11 -9.83 -0.31
CA GLY A 206 -0.32 -10.11 -0.23
C GLY A 206 -1.09 -9.50 -1.38
N ILE A 207 -2.39 -9.78 -1.40
CA ILE A 207 -3.34 -9.18 -2.33
C ILE A 207 -4.46 -8.47 -1.59
N ARG A 208 -5.10 -7.51 -2.25
CA ARG A 208 -6.26 -6.78 -1.71
C ARG A 208 -7.54 -7.14 -2.46
N LEU A 209 -8.58 -7.50 -1.71
CA LEU A 209 -9.96 -7.55 -2.15
C LEU A 209 -10.68 -6.29 -1.65
N ASN A 210 -10.89 -5.33 -2.55
CA ASN A 210 -11.56 -4.08 -2.22
C ASN A 210 -13.05 -4.18 -2.60
N LEU A 211 -13.90 -4.36 -1.60
CA LEU A 211 -15.35 -4.42 -1.75
C LEU A 211 -16.00 -3.08 -1.36
N ALA A 212 -15.48 -2.44 -0.32
CA ALA A 212 -16.10 -1.24 0.26
C ALA A 212 -16.11 -0.04 -0.69
N THR A 213 -15.01 0.24 -1.42
CA THR A 213 -14.95 1.37 -2.37
C THR A 213 -15.96 1.21 -3.51
N ALA A 214 -16.28 -0.03 -3.88
CA ALA A 214 -17.30 -0.33 -4.89
C ALA A 214 -18.74 -0.37 -4.30
N GLY A 215 -18.90 -0.03 -3.01
CA GLY A 215 -20.19 -0.12 -2.32
C GLY A 215 -20.72 -1.55 -2.17
N GLN A 216 -19.86 -2.57 -2.36
CA GLN A 216 -20.28 -3.95 -2.34
C GLN A 216 -20.36 -4.48 -0.90
N THR A 217 -21.58 -4.75 -0.46
CA THR A 217 -21.87 -5.23 0.90
C THR A 217 -22.47 -6.64 0.93
N ASP A 218 -22.69 -7.27 -0.25
CA ASP A 218 -23.23 -8.62 -0.31
C ASP A 218 -22.15 -9.65 0.09
N PRO A 219 -22.40 -10.43 1.17
CA PRO A 219 -21.49 -11.49 1.59
C PRO A 219 -21.24 -12.57 0.51
N ALA A 220 -22.21 -12.84 -0.36
CA ALA A 220 -22.06 -13.84 -1.42
C ALA A 220 -20.94 -13.46 -2.39
N VAL A 221 -20.85 -12.18 -2.77
CA VAL A 221 -19.76 -11.65 -3.59
C VAL A 221 -18.42 -11.73 -2.86
N GLY A 222 -18.42 -11.40 -1.55
CA GLY A 222 -17.24 -11.55 -0.70
C GLY A 222 -16.73 -13.00 -0.67
N ARG A 223 -17.62 -13.97 -0.50
CA ARG A 223 -17.32 -15.41 -0.52
C ARG A 223 -16.74 -15.86 -1.84
N GLN A 224 -17.36 -15.48 -2.95
CA GLN A 224 -16.90 -15.83 -4.30
C GLN A 224 -15.47 -15.31 -4.54
N ARG A 225 -15.24 -14.02 -4.31
CA ARG A 225 -13.92 -13.39 -4.53
C ARG A 225 -12.85 -13.97 -3.61
N PHE A 226 -13.17 -14.22 -2.35
CA PHE A 226 -12.25 -14.82 -1.39
C PHE A 226 -11.78 -16.20 -1.86
N ARG A 227 -12.73 -17.09 -2.22
CA ARG A 227 -12.42 -18.46 -2.70
C ARG A 227 -11.55 -18.42 -3.95
N ALA A 228 -11.90 -17.58 -4.93
CA ALA A 228 -11.16 -17.45 -6.18
C ALA A 228 -9.68 -17.08 -5.96
N MET A 229 -9.37 -16.31 -4.90
CA MET A 229 -8.04 -15.79 -4.67
C MET A 229 -7.21 -16.59 -3.66
N ALA A 230 -7.85 -17.28 -2.69
CA ALA A 230 -7.14 -17.96 -1.61
C ALA A 230 -6.15 -19.03 -2.12
N ASP A 231 -6.58 -19.85 -3.06
CA ASP A 231 -5.74 -20.89 -3.66
C ASP A 231 -4.61 -20.33 -4.53
N ARG A 232 -4.82 -19.19 -5.15
CA ARG A 232 -3.81 -18.56 -6.01
C ARG A 232 -2.63 -18.01 -5.24
N VAL A 233 -2.87 -17.52 -4.01
CA VAL A 233 -1.82 -16.82 -3.24
C VAL A 233 -1.12 -17.71 -2.22
N LYS A 234 -1.69 -18.87 -1.85
CA LYS A 234 -1.16 -19.73 -0.78
C LYS A 234 0.27 -20.25 -1.05
N ARG A 235 0.61 -20.56 -2.31
CA ARG A 235 1.94 -21.07 -2.67
C ARG A 235 3.07 -20.06 -2.40
N ARG A 236 2.75 -18.75 -2.37
CA ARG A 236 3.70 -17.67 -2.11
C ARG A 236 3.73 -17.26 -0.65
N GLY A 237 2.90 -17.88 0.20
CA GLY A 237 2.73 -17.44 1.57
C GLY A 237 2.13 -16.03 1.69
N TRP A 238 1.48 -15.54 0.64
CA TRP A 238 0.84 -14.23 0.65
C TRP A 238 -0.45 -14.28 1.45
N HIS A 239 -0.76 -13.18 2.12
CA HIS A 239 -2.04 -13.00 2.82
C HIS A 239 -3.09 -12.36 1.91
N ILE A 240 -4.36 -12.46 2.32
CA ILE A 240 -5.48 -11.75 1.70
C ILE A 240 -5.86 -10.57 2.60
N GLN A 241 -5.74 -9.35 2.06
CA GLN A 241 -6.20 -8.13 2.70
C GLN A 241 -7.59 -7.77 2.17
N MET A 242 -8.52 -7.41 3.05
CA MET A 242 -9.91 -7.08 2.67
C MET A 242 -10.31 -5.70 3.19
N TYR A 243 -10.78 -4.85 2.29
CA TYR A 243 -11.49 -3.63 2.64
C TYR A 243 -12.99 -3.87 2.41
N THR A 244 -13.74 -4.01 3.49
CA THR A 244 -15.12 -4.46 3.45
C THR A 244 -15.93 -3.99 4.67
N SER A 245 -17.23 -4.34 4.73
CA SER A 245 -18.12 -4.08 5.86
C SER A 245 -18.18 -5.27 6.83
N LEU A 246 -18.61 -5.02 8.06
CA LEU A 246 -18.84 -6.07 9.07
C LEU A 246 -19.86 -7.12 8.62
N ALA A 247 -20.87 -6.75 7.81
CA ALA A 247 -21.83 -7.70 7.25
C ALA A 247 -21.12 -8.76 6.37
N VAL A 248 -20.15 -8.33 5.55
CA VAL A 248 -19.33 -9.25 4.76
C VAL A 248 -18.42 -10.07 5.67
N VAL A 249 -17.79 -9.46 6.69
CA VAL A 249 -16.94 -10.19 7.66
C VAL A 249 -17.71 -11.35 8.28
N SER A 250 -18.92 -11.11 8.80
CA SER A 250 -19.80 -12.16 9.35
C SER A 250 -20.15 -13.22 8.32
N GLY A 251 -20.51 -12.79 7.11
CA GLY A 251 -20.93 -13.69 6.04
C GLY A 251 -19.83 -14.58 5.46
N ILE A 252 -18.55 -14.26 5.70
CA ILE A 252 -17.39 -15.06 5.25
C ILE A 252 -16.61 -15.68 6.42
N LYS A 253 -17.10 -15.58 7.65
CA LYS A 253 -16.41 -15.97 8.87
C LYS A 253 -15.85 -17.40 8.82
N ASP A 254 -16.63 -18.34 8.30
CA ASP A 254 -16.22 -19.72 8.08
C ASP A 254 -15.03 -19.83 7.12
N LEU A 255 -15.06 -19.12 5.99
CA LEU A 255 -13.97 -19.11 5.02
C LEU A 255 -12.67 -18.49 5.58
N VAL A 256 -12.81 -17.44 6.38
CA VAL A 256 -11.66 -16.78 7.03
C VAL A 256 -11.03 -17.70 8.06
N ARG A 257 -11.84 -18.35 8.90
CA ARG A 257 -11.38 -19.32 9.90
C ARG A 257 -10.61 -20.48 9.27
N ASP A 258 -11.13 -21.01 8.16
CA ASP A 258 -10.58 -22.18 7.47
C ASP A 258 -9.57 -21.81 6.35
N SER A 259 -9.22 -20.51 6.24
CA SER A 259 -8.33 -20.00 5.21
C SER A 259 -6.95 -20.64 5.25
N PRO A 260 -6.36 -21.04 4.09
CA PRO A 260 -5.01 -21.55 4.02
C PRO A 260 -3.93 -20.46 4.23
N VAL A 261 -4.33 -19.18 4.22
CA VAL A 261 -3.44 -18.02 4.35
C VAL A 261 -3.97 -17.04 5.40
N PRO A 262 -3.11 -16.20 6.00
CA PRO A 262 -3.59 -15.14 6.88
C PRO A 262 -4.55 -14.19 6.16
N VAL A 263 -5.53 -13.66 6.90
CA VAL A 263 -6.48 -12.66 6.41
C VAL A 263 -6.28 -11.36 7.19
N VAL A 264 -6.32 -10.24 6.49
CA VAL A 264 -6.13 -8.90 7.08
C VAL A 264 -7.35 -8.05 6.75
N PHE A 265 -8.03 -7.51 7.74
CA PHE A 265 -9.11 -6.56 7.51
C PHE A 265 -8.60 -5.11 7.67
N ASP A 266 -8.88 -4.27 6.65
CA ASP A 266 -8.53 -2.86 6.67
C ASP A 266 -9.44 -2.06 7.61
N HIS A 267 -8.95 -0.94 8.13
CA HIS A 267 -9.71 0.12 8.77
C HIS A 267 -10.74 -0.40 9.81
N PHE A 268 -10.25 -0.94 10.92
CA PHE A 268 -11.06 -1.50 12.00
C PHE A 268 -12.04 -2.60 11.55
N GLY A 269 -11.76 -3.25 10.41
CA GLY A 269 -12.65 -4.26 9.82
C GLY A 269 -13.96 -3.69 9.29
N GLY A 270 -14.04 -2.38 9.05
CA GLY A 270 -15.26 -1.68 8.62
C GLY A 270 -16.20 -1.29 9.77
N ALA A 271 -15.76 -1.46 11.03
CA ALA A 271 -16.53 -1.03 12.20
C ALA A 271 -16.68 0.50 12.26
N GLN A 272 -17.82 0.97 12.75
CA GLN A 272 -18.16 2.39 12.87
C GLN A 272 -18.25 2.80 14.35
N ALA A 273 -17.50 3.83 14.75
CA ALA A 273 -17.42 4.29 16.13
C ALA A 273 -18.79 4.72 16.69
N ALA A 274 -19.60 5.38 15.87
CA ALA A 274 -20.94 5.83 16.26
C ALA A 274 -21.90 4.70 16.61
N LEU A 275 -21.64 3.47 16.15
CA LEU A 275 -22.48 2.30 16.43
C LEU A 275 -22.02 1.50 17.66
N GLY A 276 -20.90 1.87 18.27
CA GLY A 276 -20.40 1.21 19.48
C GLY A 276 -19.92 -0.23 19.25
N LEU A 277 -19.69 -0.95 20.37
CA LEU A 277 -19.14 -2.31 20.33
C LEU A 277 -20.17 -3.37 19.98
N GLU A 278 -21.46 -3.10 20.22
CA GLU A 278 -22.58 -4.04 19.99
C GLU A 278 -23.09 -4.01 18.54
N GLN A 279 -22.40 -3.30 17.65
CA GLN A 279 -22.79 -3.25 16.25
C GLN A 279 -22.74 -4.63 15.58
N PRO A 280 -23.70 -4.96 14.69
CA PRO A 280 -23.77 -6.27 14.05
C PRO A 280 -22.45 -6.63 13.32
N GLY A 281 -21.95 -7.84 13.60
CA GLY A 281 -20.72 -8.38 12.98
C GLY A 281 -19.41 -8.01 13.70
N PHE A 282 -19.42 -7.09 14.66
CA PHE A 282 -18.17 -6.74 15.38
C PHE A 282 -17.71 -7.88 16.31
N ALA A 283 -18.66 -8.58 16.95
CA ALA A 283 -18.36 -9.78 17.76
C ALA A 283 -17.70 -10.89 16.91
N ASP A 284 -18.15 -11.08 15.66
CA ASP A 284 -17.56 -12.04 14.72
C ASP A 284 -16.13 -11.66 14.35
N LEU A 285 -15.87 -10.37 14.11
CA LEU A 285 -14.52 -9.87 13.85
C LEU A 285 -13.60 -10.13 15.06
N LEU A 286 -14.06 -9.85 16.30
CA LEU A 286 -13.29 -10.11 17.50
C LEU A 286 -12.98 -11.60 17.69
N GLU A 287 -13.93 -12.49 17.37
CA GLU A 287 -13.71 -13.93 17.41
C GLU A 287 -12.65 -14.37 16.40
N LEU A 288 -12.69 -13.86 15.18
CA LEU A 288 -11.67 -14.11 14.15
C LEU A 288 -10.29 -13.63 14.59
N VAL A 289 -10.17 -12.47 15.22
CA VAL A 289 -8.92 -11.94 15.76
C VAL A 289 -8.38 -12.84 16.88
N ARG A 290 -9.25 -13.30 17.80
CA ARG A 290 -8.87 -14.24 18.88
C ARG A 290 -8.36 -15.56 18.35
N SER A 291 -8.83 -16.02 17.19
CA SER A 291 -8.37 -17.25 16.55
C SER A 291 -6.87 -17.25 16.21
N GLY A 292 -6.25 -16.08 16.15
CA GLY A 292 -4.81 -15.92 15.91
C GLY A 292 -4.38 -16.01 14.44
N ARG A 293 -5.31 -16.09 13.49
CA ARG A 293 -4.99 -16.14 12.05
C ARG A 293 -5.43 -14.90 11.27
N THR A 294 -6.25 -14.06 11.90
CA THR A 294 -6.82 -12.86 11.32
C THR A 294 -6.18 -11.62 11.93
N TYR A 295 -5.69 -10.75 11.07
CA TYR A 295 -5.16 -9.45 11.44
C TYR A 295 -6.18 -8.35 11.18
N VAL A 296 -6.10 -7.26 11.95
CA VAL A 296 -6.86 -6.04 11.70
C VAL A 296 -5.92 -4.85 11.67
N LYS A 297 -6.09 -3.98 10.69
CA LYS A 297 -5.43 -2.68 10.63
C LYS A 297 -6.26 -1.65 11.40
N ILE A 298 -5.75 -1.13 12.49
CA ILE A 298 -6.30 0.05 13.17
C ILE A 298 -5.75 1.30 12.47
N SER A 299 -6.18 1.53 11.23
CA SER A 299 -5.68 2.53 10.30
C SER A 299 -6.80 3.43 9.83
N GLY A 300 -6.48 4.67 9.43
CA GLY A 300 -7.45 5.59 8.86
C GLY A 300 -8.66 5.78 9.78
N ALA A 301 -8.48 6.24 11.02
CA ALA A 301 -9.55 6.39 12.00
C ALA A 301 -10.73 7.21 11.47
N TYR A 302 -10.49 8.14 10.53
CA TYR A 302 -11.50 8.95 9.85
C TYR A 302 -12.45 8.13 8.95
N ARG A 303 -12.14 6.86 8.65
CA ARG A 303 -13.05 5.92 7.95
C ARG A 303 -14.02 5.24 8.88
N SER A 304 -13.69 5.21 10.17
CA SER A 304 -14.50 4.59 11.23
C SER A 304 -15.22 5.62 12.10
N SER A 305 -14.84 6.90 12.02
CA SER A 305 -15.40 7.98 12.82
C SER A 305 -15.54 9.26 11.98
N SER A 306 -16.55 10.07 12.29
CA SER A 306 -16.73 11.42 11.74
C SER A 306 -16.29 12.54 12.71
N ARG A 307 -15.74 12.19 13.87
CA ARG A 307 -15.40 13.15 14.94
C ARG A 307 -13.96 13.66 14.81
N ALA A 308 -13.70 14.38 13.70
CA ALA A 308 -12.43 15.07 13.50
C ALA A 308 -12.14 16.08 14.64
N PRO A 309 -10.86 16.43 14.88
CA PRO A 309 -9.67 15.95 14.20
C PRO A 309 -9.04 14.69 14.83
N ASP A 310 -9.42 14.32 16.06
CA ASP A 310 -8.78 13.26 16.84
C ASP A 310 -9.42 11.88 16.63
N TYR A 311 -10.67 11.84 16.18
CA TYR A 311 -11.45 10.60 16.04
C TYR A 311 -11.41 9.76 17.32
N ALA A 312 -11.48 10.43 18.49
CA ALA A 312 -11.28 9.83 19.81
C ALA A 312 -12.33 8.77 20.14
N ASP A 313 -13.50 8.83 19.54
CA ASP A 313 -14.58 7.85 19.67
C ASP A 313 -14.26 6.50 18.99
N ALA A 314 -13.19 6.40 18.20
CA ALA A 314 -12.68 5.12 17.71
C ALA A 314 -11.90 4.33 18.79
N ALA A 315 -11.51 4.96 19.90
CA ALA A 315 -10.74 4.31 20.96
C ALA A 315 -11.39 3.05 21.55
N PRO A 316 -12.71 2.97 21.81
CA PRO A 316 -13.32 1.73 22.26
C PRO A 316 -13.17 0.57 21.27
N LEU A 317 -13.29 0.83 19.95
CA LEU A 317 -13.08 -0.17 18.91
C LEU A 317 -11.64 -0.67 18.88
N ALA A 318 -10.67 0.26 18.90
CA ALA A 318 -9.25 -0.07 18.92
C ALA A 318 -8.87 -0.92 20.14
N ARG A 319 -9.31 -0.51 21.33
CA ARG A 319 -9.05 -1.24 22.57
C ARG A 319 -9.67 -2.63 22.58
N ALA A 320 -10.88 -2.80 22.08
CA ALA A 320 -11.54 -4.10 21.97
C ALA A 320 -10.78 -5.05 21.01
N LEU A 321 -10.29 -4.54 19.88
CA LEU A 321 -9.48 -5.30 18.94
C LEU A 321 -8.12 -5.69 19.55
N ILE A 322 -7.44 -4.76 20.20
CA ILE A 322 -6.15 -5.02 20.90
C ILE A 322 -6.34 -6.05 22.02
N ALA A 323 -7.40 -5.91 22.83
CA ALA A 323 -7.72 -6.84 23.91
C ALA A 323 -8.10 -8.24 23.37
N ALA A 324 -8.69 -8.34 22.18
CA ALA A 324 -8.99 -9.63 21.57
C ALA A 324 -7.70 -10.40 21.25
N ASN A 325 -6.69 -9.75 20.61
CA ASN A 325 -5.36 -10.32 20.38
C ASN A 325 -4.39 -9.26 19.88
N ALA A 326 -3.56 -8.71 20.75
CA ALA A 326 -2.57 -7.69 20.40
C ALA A 326 -1.55 -8.16 19.35
N ASP A 327 -1.29 -9.47 19.22
CA ASP A 327 -0.36 -10.04 18.23
C ASP A 327 -0.96 -10.08 16.81
N ARG A 328 -2.18 -9.61 16.63
CA ARG A 328 -2.90 -9.60 15.35
C ARG A 328 -3.38 -8.22 14.93
N ILE A 329 -2.85 -7.19 15.56
CA ILE A 329 -3.15 -5.79 15.25
C ILE A 329 -1.94 -5.15 14.60
N VAL A 330 -2.17 -4.40 13.53
CA VAL A 330 -1.18 -3.53 12.90
C VAL A 330 -1.76 -2.14 12.71
N TRP A 331 -0.90 -1.14 12.64
CA TRP A 331 -1.29 0.27 12.49
C TRP A 331 -0.89 0.78 11.10
N GLY A 332 -1.57 1.83 10.60
CA GLY A 332 -1.22 2.53 9.38
C GLY A 332 -1.93 3.86 9.26
N THR A 333 -1.33 4.79 8.52
CA THR A 333 -1.86 6.13 8.28
C THR A 333 -3.10 6.12 7.38
N ASP A 334 -3.10 5.29 6.35
CA ASP A 334 -3.96 5.39 5.16
C ASP A 334 -3.58 6.61 4.28
N TRP A 335 -2.33 7.12 4.43
CA TRP A 335 -1.81 8.17 3.57
C TRP A 335 -1.87 7.78 2.08
N PRO A 336 -2.21 8.67 1.17
CA PRO A 336 -2.42 10.11 1.31
C PRO A 336 -3.88 10.52 1.58
N HIS A 337 -4.67 9.68 2.22
CA HIS A 337 -6.04 9.93 2.63
C HIS A 337 -6.98 10.19 1.45
N PRO A 338 -7.13 9.22 0.52
CA PRO A 338 -7.97 9.41 -0.64
C PRO A 338 -9.42 9.62 -0.25
N ASN A 339 -10.00 10.70 -0.77
CA ASN A 339 -11.43 10.95 -0.66
C ASN A 339 -12.15 10.13 -1.73
N SER A 340 -12.49 8.90 -1.39
CA SER A 340 -13.19 7.97 -2.28
C SER A 340 -14.70 8.19 -2.35
N ASN A 341 -15.23 9.11 -1.56
CA ASN A 341 -16.65 9.49 -1.61
C ASN A 341 -16.87 10.38 -2.82
N THR A 342 -17.71 9.92 -3.75
CA THR A 342 -18.11 10.71 -4.89
C THR A 342 -19.48 11.32 -4.62
N PRO A 343 -19.59 12.63 -4.36
CA PRO A 343 -20.87 13.28 -4.19
C PRO A 343 -21.77 13.07 -5.40
N ALA A 344 -23.08 13.05 -5.19
CA ALA A 344 -24.05 12.95 -6.27
C ALA A 344 -23.79 14.05 -7.33
N GLY A 345 -23.75 13.66 -8.60
CA GLY A 345 -23.49 14.57 -9.73
C GLY A 345 -22.03 14.79 -10.09
N ARG A 346 -21.06 14.28 -9.32
CA ARG A 346 -19.64 14.35 -9.68
C ARG A 346 -19.25 13.18 -10.59
N ALA A 347 -18.58 13.48 -11.70
CA ALA A 347 -18.05 12.44 -12.56
C ALA A 347 -16.84 11.74 -11.90
N PRO A 348 -16.70 10.39 -12.02
CA PRO A 348 -15.54 9.69 -11.49
C PRO A 348 -14.18 10.15 -12.04
N THR A 349 -14.19 10.83 -13.18
CA THR A 349 -13.00 11.39 -13.85
C THR A 349 -12.58 12.76 -13.33
N GLU A 350 -13.45 13.44 -12.59
CA GLU A 350 -13.09 14.71 -11.95
C GLU A 350 -12.13 14.48 -10.79
N VAL A 351 -11.06 15.30 -10.73
CA VAL A 351 -10.07 15.19 -9.66
C VAL A 351 -10.70 15.53 -8.32
N THR A 352 -10.56 14.61 -7.38
CA THR A 352 -11.00 14.77 -5.99
C THR A 352 -9.81 15.09 -5.12
N PRO A 353 -9.80 16.24 -4.41
CA PRO A 353 -8.73 16.58 -3.49
C PRO A 353 -8.56 15.52 -2.40
N LEU A 354 -7.31 15.28 -2.01
CA LEU A 354 -6.96 14.44 -0.88
C LEU A 354 -7.47 15.06 0.43
N LEU A 355 -7.91 14.23 1.36
CA LEU A 355 -8.31 14.70 2.68
C LEU A 355 -7.09 15.23 3.44
N GLN A 356 -7.25 16.38 4.12
CA GLN A 356 -6.19 16.97 4.93
C GLN A 356 -6.26 16.39 6.34
N ILE A 357 -5.58 15.30 6.57
CA ILE A 357 -5.51 14.56 7.84
C ILE A 357 -4.13 14.79 8.46
N ASP A 358 -4.09 15.03 9.75
CA ASP A 358 -2.84 15.15 10.51
C ASP A 358 -2.42 13.80 11.08
N ASP A 359 -1.49 13.13 10.41
CA ASP A 359 -1.03 11.80 10.79
C ASP A 359 -0.25 11.77 12.10
N GLY A 360 0.38 12.86 12.51
CA GLY A 360 0.98 12.97 13.83
C GLY A 360 -0.07 12.85 14.94
N ARG A 361 -1.20 13.52 14.75
CA ARG A 361 -2.35 13.42 15.66
C ARG A 361 -2.96 12.02 15.67
N LEU A 362 -3.10 11.39 14.49
CA LEU A 362 -3.60 10.01 14.40
C LEU A 362 -2.67 9.00 15.05
N LEU A 363 -1.36 9.17 14.90
CA LEU A 363 -0.38 8.29 15.53
C LEU A 363 -0.40 8.43 17.06
N ASN A 364 -0.56 9.64 17.58
CA ASN A 364 -0.66 9.88 19.02
C ASN A 364 -1.87 9.19 19.66
N GLN A 365 -2.96 8.93 18.89
CA GLN A 365 -4.07 8.12 19.38
C GLN A 365 -3.65 6.67 19.71
N LEU A 366 -2.59 6.14 19.10
CA LEU A 366 -2.11 4.80 19.42
C LEU A 366 -1.65 4.68 20.87
N ALA A 367 -1.06 5.73 21.45
CA ALA A 367 -0.71 5.75 22.87
C ALA A 367 -1.93 5.74 23.78
N VAL A 368 -3.05 6.33 23.31
CA VAL A 368 -4.34 6.28 24.03
C VAL A 368 -5.01 4.90 23.90
N TRP A 369 -4.85 4.22 22.77
CA TRP A 369 -5.44 2.90 22.51
C TRP A 369 -4.64 1.78 23.18
N ALA A 370 -3.32 1.90 23.21
CA ALA A 370 -2.35 0.95 23.75
C ALA A 370 -1.38 1.66 24.71
N HIS A 371 -1.77 1.78 26.00
CA HIS A 371 -0.96 2.46 27.01
C HIS A 371 0.40 1.79 27.25
N ASP A 372 0.45 0.45 27.13
CA ASP A 372 1.67 -0.33 27.31
C ASP A 372 2.61 -0.17 26.10
N PRO A 373 3.86 0.33 26.30
CA PRO A 373 4.86 0.42 25.23
C PRO A 373 5.15 -0.92 24.54
N ALA A 374 5.06 -2.03 25.28
CA ALA A 374 5.29 -3.35 24.71
C ALA A 374 4.19 -3.73 23.69
N ILE A 375 2.93 -3.34 23.93
CA ILE A 375 1.84 -3.52 22.98
C ILE A 375 2.04 -2.63 21.77
N ARG A 376 2.45 -1.36 21.94
CA ARG A 376 2.76 -0.48 20.80
C ARG A 376 3.89 -1.05 19.95
N LYS A 377 4.93 -1.60 20.57
CA LYS A 377 6.02 -2.29 19.84
C LYS A 377 5.49 -3.47 19.02
N LYS A 378 4.63 -4.31 19.58
CA LYS A 378 3.98 -5.40 18.83
C LYS A 378 3.25 -4.85 17.60
N ILE A 379 2.39 -3.83 17.77
CA ILE A 379 1.56 -3.25 16.71
C ILE A 379 2.41 -2.59 15.62
N LEU A 380 3.47 -1.89 15.99
CA LEU A 380 4.28 -1.11 15.05
C LEU A 380 5.48 -1.89 14.48
N VAL A 381 5.97 -2.94 15.15
CA VAL A 381 7.22 -3.60 14.75
C VAL A 381 7.06 -5.10 14.58
N ASP A 382 6.66 -5.82 15.64
CA ASP A 382 6.77 -7.28 15.66
C ASP A 382 5.70 -7.93 14.73
N ASN A 383 4.46 -7.48 14.82
CA ASN A 383 3.37 -7.97 13.96
C ASN A 383 3.59 -7.62 12.49
N PRO A 384 3.98 -6.39 12.11
CA PRO A 384 4.36 -6.08 10.73
C PRO A 384 5.52 -6.93 10.23
N ALA A 385 6.56 -7.16 11.05
CA ALA A 385 7.69 -8.00 10.67
C ALA A 385 7.24 -9.43 10.36
N GLN A 386 6.40 -10.02 11.20
CA GLN A 386 5.86 -11.35 11.01
C GLN A 386 4.94 -11.43 9.78
N LEU A 387 4.00 -10.49 9.62
CA LEU A 387 2.99 -10.53 8.57
C LEU A 387 3.57 -10.27 7.18
N TYR A 388 4.49 -9.33 7.06
CA TYR A 388 5.02 -8.85 5.77
C TYR A 388 6.44 -9.35 5.47
N GLY A 389 7.10 -10.05 6.39
CA GLY A 389 8.44 -10.59 6.18
C GLY A 389 9.52 -9.51 6.06
N PHE A 390 9.56 -8.60 7.03
CA PHE A 390 10.64 -7.62 7.14
C PHE A 390 11.86 -8.18 7.87
#